data_12d405f0f1110fe1e7378116c01f15c3
#
_entry.id   12d405f0f1110fe1e7378116c01f15c3
#
_cell.length_a   1.000
_cell.length_b   1.000
_cell.length_c   1.000
_cell.angle_alpha   90.00
_cell.angle_beta   90.00
_cell.angle_gamma   90.00
#
_symmetry.space_group_name_H-M   'P 1'
#
loop_
_entity.id
_entity.type
_entity.pdbx_description
1 polymer ?
#
loop_
_entity_poly.entity_id
_entity_poly.type
_entity_poly.pdbx_seq_one_letter_code
_entity_poly.pdbx_strand_id
1 'polypeptide(L)'
;DQYLAMNTAKTVDQWRAAQIRYNAIPSVNYIVADSSGNIAYFWNARMPKRAEGWDRRKILPGDTSETLWQGVEPVDKLPAVISPMAGYVVNSNHTPFLSTAPNENPKPENYPASFGVDTNLTNRGLRAQELFGGDTSITREEFIAYKMDHRYAKDSNVMKMVADLKQVDAKGDKDLKAALDIVTKWDGSADMKS
;
A
#
# COMPACT_ATOMS: atom_id res chain seq x y z
N ASP A 1 6.29 -3.09 -25.46
CA ASP A 1 4.92 -3.02 -26.02
C ASP A 1 3.88 -2.68 -24.93
N GLN A 2 3.92 -3.28 -23.72
CA GLN A 2 2.91 -3.02 -22.68
C GLN A 2 2.85 -1.56 -22.28
N TYR A 3 3.98 -0.94 -21.93
CA TYR A 3 4.02 0.49 -21.59
C TYR A 3 3.52 1.38 -22.72
N LEU A 4 3.87 1.07 -23.97
CA LEU A 4 3.39 1.83 -25.11
C LEU A 4 1.85 1.76 -25.22
N ALA A 5 1.29 0.57 -25.11
CA ALA A 5 -0.16 0.38 -25.15
C ALA A 5 -0.86 1.08 -23.97
N MET A 6 -0.29 1.01 -22.76
CA MET A 6 -0.81 1.70 -21.59
C MET A 6 -0.73 3.24 -21.74
N ASN A 7 0.38 3.77 -22.25
CA ASN A 7 0.57 5.22 -22.44
C ASN A 7 -0.30 5.81 -23.55
N THR A 8 -0.78 5.00 -24.48
CA THR A 8 -1.68 5.43 -25.56
C THR A 8 -3.15 5.21 -25.24
N ALA A 9 -3.48 4.52 -24.15
CA ALA A 9 -4.83 4.31 -23.67
C ALA A 9 -5.50 5.66 -23.32
N LYS A 10 -6.80 5.79 -23.62
CA LYS A 10 -7.61 6.98 -23.38
C LYS A 10 -8.55 6.82 -22.19
N THR A 11 -8.81 5.58 -21.78
CA THR A 11 -9.70 5.27 -20.65
C THR A 11 -9.04 4.25 -19.74
N VAL A 12 -9.53 4.20 -18.49
CA VAL A 12 -9.12 3.16 -17.51
C VAL A 12 -9.32 1.76 -18.10
N ASP A 13 -10.42 1.53 -18.80
CA ASP A 13 -10.71 0.22 -19.42
C ASP A 13 -9.70 -0.16 -20.51
N GLN A 14 -9.34 0.79 -21.39
CA GLN A 14 -8.31 0.55 -22.42
C GLN A 14 -6.95 0.28 -21.78
N TRP A 15 -6.62 1.03 -20.73
CA TRP A 15 -5.40 0.82 -19.97
C TRP A 15 -5.37 -0.58 -19.34
N ARG A 16 -6.48 -0.98 -18.71
CA ARG A 16 -6.62 -2.31 -18.11
C ARG A 16 -6.56 -3.43 -19.15
N ALA A 17 -7.19 -3.24 -20.30
CA ALA A 17 -7.11 -4.20 -21.42
C ALA A 17 -5.66 -4.41 -21.90
N ALA A 18 -4.86 -3.35 -21.99
CA ALA A 18 -3.44 -3.46 -22.32
C ALA A 18 -2.66 -4.24 -21.24
N GLN A 19 -2.95 -3.98 -19.95
CA GLN A 19 -2.34 -4.72 -18.85
C GLN A 19 -2.65 -6.22 -18.92
N ILE A 20 -3.91 -6.58 -19.14
CA ILE A 20 -4.37 -7.98 -19.26
C ILE A 20 -3.70 -8.66 -20.47
N ARG A 21 -3.69 -7.97 -21.61
CA ARG A 21 -3.15 -8.52 -22.87
C ARG A 21 -1.67 -8.87 -22.77
N TYR A 22 -0.87 -8.01 -22.16
CA TYR A 22 0.58 -8.19 -22.17
C TYR A 22 1.10 -8.91 -20.94
N ASN A 23 0.57 -8.62 -19.76
CA ASN A 23 0.98 -9.19 -18.46
C ASN A 23 2.51 -9.38 -18.33
N ALA A 24 3.28 -8.39 -18.79
CA ALA A 24 4.73 -8.51 -18.91
C ALA A 24 5.50 -7.84 -17.76
N ILE A 25 4.86 -6.89 -17.04
CA ILE A 25 5.53 -6.13 -15.99
C ILE A 25 5.48 -6.92 -14.68
N PRO A 26 6.63 -7.18 -14.05
CA PRO A 26 6.73 -8.15 -12.96
C PRO A 26 6.06 -7.70 -11.67
N SER A 27 6.17 -6.44 -11.28
CA SER A 27 5.55 -5.93 -10.03
C SER A 27 5.57 -4.41 -9.99
N VAL A 28 4.40 -3.79 -10.06
CA VAL A 28 4.20 -2.34 -9.89
C VAL A 28 2.79 -2.08 -9.38
N ASN A 29 2.62 -1.19 -8.41
CA ASN A 29 1.32 -0.64 -8.07
C ASN A 29 0.98 0.49 -9.04
N TYR A 30 -0.18 0.42 -9.68
CA TYR A 30 -0.64 1.45 -10.60
C TYR A 30 -1.83 2.20 -10.02
N ILE A 31 -1.77 3.53 -10.13
CA ILE A 31 -2.92 4.42 -9.98
C ILE A 31 -3.17 5.03 -11.34
N VAL A 32 -4.40 4.92 -11.83
CA VAL A 32 -4.81 5.37 -13.16
C VAL A 32 -6.02 6.27 -13.03
N ALA A 33 -6.04 7.35 -13.79
CA ALA A 33 -7.20 8.22 -13.94
C ALA A 33 -7.39 8.59 -15.42
N ASP A 34 -8.64 8.77 -15.85
CA ASP A 34 -8.96 9.23 -17.20
C ASP A 34 -9.70 10.58 -17.20
N SER A 35 -9.83 11.17 -18.39
CA SER A 35 -10.47 12.46 -18.55
C SER A 35 -11.98 12.46 -18.29
N SER A 36 -12.59 11.29 -18.17
CA SER A 36 -14.01 11.13 -17.80
C SER A 36 -14.22 11.07 -16.29
N GLY A 37 -13.13 11.14 -15.48
CA GLY A 37 -13.19 11.10 -14.03
C GLY A 37 -13.14 9.69 -13.45
N ASN A 38 -12.95 8.65 -14.27
CA ASN A 38 -12.75 7.30 -13.75
C ASN A 38 -11.36 7.19 -13.12
N ILE A 39 -11.29 6.52 -11.98
CA ILE A 39 -10.06 6.25 -11.25
C ILE A 39 -9.93 4.77 -10.94
N ALA A 40 -8.70 4.26 -10.89
CA ALA A 40 -8.46 2.87 -10.52
C ALA A 40 -7.11 2.68 -9.83
N TYR A 41 -7.05 1.68 -8.98
CA TYR A 41 -5.82 1.11 -8.45
C TYR A 41 -5.70 -0.34 -8.90
N PHE A 42 -4.51 -0.72 -9.35
CA PHE A 42 -4.20 -2.10 -9.72
C PHE A 42 -2.93 -2.56 -9.00
N TRP A 43 -3.08 -3.59 -8.17
CA TRP A 43 -1.94 -4.34 -7.67
C TRP A 43 -1.47 -5.25 -8.79
N ASN A 44 -0.38 -4.87 -9.46
CA ASN A 44 0.12 -5.59 -10.60
C ASN A 44 1.35 -6.41 -10.23
N ALA A 45 1.27 -7.69 -10.49
CA ALA A 45 2.40 -8.58 -10.41
C ALA A 45 2.29 -9.63 -11.52
N ARG A 46 3.41 -10.05 -12.04
CA ARG A 46 3.48 -11.29 -12.82
C ARG A 46 3.49 -12.45 -11.84
N MET A 47 2.31 -12.71 -11.27
CA MET A 47 2.11 -13.65 -10.17
C MET A 47 2.32 -15.08 -10.63
N PRO A 48 3.32 -15.81 -10.10
CA PRO A 48 3.52 -17.20 -10.47
C PRO A 48 2.41 -18.09 -9.91
N LYS A 49 1.94 -19.06 -10.71
CA LYS A 49 1.15 -20.17 -10.22
C LYS A 49 2.03 -21.10 -9.41
N ARG A 50 1.83 -21.09 -8.11
CA ARG A 50 2.61 -21.88 -7.14
C ARG A 50 1.83 -23.11 -6.72
N ALA A 51 2.51 -24.24 -6.57
CA ALA A 51 1.93 -25.42 -5.95
C ALA A 51 1.52 -25.11 -4.50
N GLU A 52 0.40 -25.64 -4.08
CA GLU A 52 -0.09 -25.52 -2.70
C GLU A 52 0.73 -26.40 -1.73
N GLY A 53 0.53 -26.17 -0.44
CA GLY A 53 1.18 -26.97 0.62
C GLY A 53 2.57 -26.50 1.02
N TRP A 54 3.15 -25.47 0.36
CA TRP A 54 4.47 -24.96 0.66
C TRP A 54 4.41 -23.56 1.30
N ASP A 55 5.05 -23.41 2.46
CA ASP A 55 5.28 -22.07 3.05
C ASP A 55 6.44 -21.38 2.32
N ARG A 56 6.10 -20.51 1.38
CA ARG A 56 7.06 -19.79 0.53
C ARG A 56 7.91 -18.74 1.26
N ARG A 57 7.68 -18.52 2.54
CA ARG A 57 8.54 -17.70 3.42
C ARG A 57 9.69 -18.51 4.02
N LYS A 58 9.70 -19.82 3.82
CA LYS A 58 10.75 -20.72 4.28
C LYS A 58 11.64 -21.18 3.11
N ILE A 59 12.76 -21.78 3.45
CA ILE A 59 13.63 -22.47 2.49
C ILE A 59 12.86 -23.67 1.95
N LEU A 60 12.78 -23.77 0.64
CA LEU A 60 12.10 -24.85 -0.06
C LEU A 60 13.13 -25.85 -0.63
N PRO A 61 12.76 -27.14 -0.79
CA PRO A 61 13.61 -28.10 -1.50
C PRO A 61 13.86 -27.63 -2.94
N GLY A 62 15.11 -27.70 -3.38
CA GLY A 62 15.52 -27.37 -4.74
C GLY A 62 15.71 -28.58 -5.65
N ASP A 63 15.51 -29.79 -5.13
CA ASP A 63 15.72 -31.08 -5.77
C ASP A 63 14.42 -31.76 -6.23
N THR A 64 13.28 -31.04 -6.19
CA THR A 64 11.98 -31.51 -6.63
C THR A 64 11.32 -30.52 -7.60
N SER A 65 10.55 -31.06 -8.55
CA SER A 65 9.72 -30.25 -9.44
C SER A 65 8.45 -29.68 -8.78
N GLU A 66 8.06 -30.17 -7.62
CA GLU A 66 6.86 -29.75 -6.90
C GLU A 66 6.91 -28.29 -6.43
N THR A 67 8.11 -27.72 -6.27
CA THR A 67 8.31 -26.34 -5.89
C THR A 67 8.36 -25.36 -7.07
N LEU A 68 8.41 -25.86 -8.29
CA LEU A 68 8.49 -25.05 -9.50
C LEU A 68 7.15 -24.34 -9.79
N TRP A 69 7.24 -23.20 -10.45
CA TRP A 69 6.08 -22.46 -10.90
C TRP A 69 5.42 -23.16 -12.10
N GLN A 70 4.09 -23.24 -12.07
CA GLN A 70 3.28 -23.88 -13.11
C GLN A 70 2.69 -22.85 -14.09
N GLY A 71 3.38 -21.76 -14.34
CA GLY A 71 2.94 -20.66 -15.18
C GLY A 71 2.69 -19.37 -14.40
N VAL A 72 1.85 -18.50 -14.95
CA VAL A 72 1.53 -17.18 -14.37
C VAL A 72 0.01 -17.05 -14.23
N GLU A 73 -0.42 -16.47 -13.12
CA GLU A 73 -1.83 -16.14 -12.91
C GLU A 73 -2.28 -15.04 -13.87
N PRO A 74 -3.54 -15.10 -14.35
CA PRO A 74 -4.15 -14.00 -15.07
C PRO A 74 -4.16 -12.74 -14.21
N VAL A 75 -3.74 -11.62 -14.77
CA VAL A 75 -3.61 -10.34 -14.03
C VAL A 75 -4.95 -9.77 -13.56
N ASP A 76 -6.06 -10.14 -14.22
CA ASP A 76 -7.41 -9.76 -13.85
C ASP A 76 -7.92 -10.45 -12.57
N LYS A 77 -7.23 -11.49 -12.12
CA LYS A 77 -7.49 -12.14 -10.81
C LYS A 77 -6.76 -11.48 -9.65
N LEU A 78 -5.91 -10.50 -9.92
CA LEU A 78 -5.15 -9.82 -8.87
C LEU A 78 -5.96 -8.68 -8.24
N PRO A 79 -5.64 -8.26 -7.01
CA PRO A 79 -6.34 -7.19 -6.33
C PRO A 79 -6.42 -5.90 -7.15
N ALA A 80 -7.61 -5.31 -7.23
CA ALA A 80 -7.85 -4.05 -7.90
C ALA A 80 -9.00 -3.29 -7.23
N VAL A 81 -8.98 -1.97 -7.36
CA VAL A 81 -10.07 -1.06 -7.03
C VAL A 81 -10.39 -0.27 -8.29
N ILE A 82 -11.64 -0.27 -8.74
CA ILE A 82 -12.05 0.42 -9.97
C ILE A 82 -13.27 1.27 -9.66
N SER A 83 -13.17 2.57 -9.92
CA SER A 83 -14.22 3.56 -9.72
C SER A 83 -14.93 3.45 -8.36
N PRO A 84 -14.18 3.51 -7.24
CA PRO A 84 -14.79 3.41 -5.92
C PRO A 84 -15.73 4.59 -5.66
N MET A 85 -16.84 4.35 -4.97
CA MET A 85 -17.81 5.40 -4.60
C MET A 85 -17.21 6.46 -3.67
N ALA A 86 -16.19 6.07 -2.90
CA ALA A 86 -15.42 6.99 -2.06
C ALA A 86 -14.66 8.08 -2.84
N GLY A 87 -14.55 7.96 -4.18
CA GLY A 87 -13.97 8.98 -5.04
C GLY A 87 -12.45 9.12 -4.96
N TYR A 88 -11.75 8.22 -4.29
CA TYR A 88 -10.28 8.22 -4.22
C TYR A 88 -9.68 6.83 -4.27
N VAL A 89 -8.45 6.75 -4.75
CA VAL A 89 -7.56 5.59 -4.62
C VAL A 89 -6.19 6.06 -4.15
N VAL A 90 -5.54 5.28 -3.30
CA VAL A 90 -4.23 5.61 -2.74
C VAL A 90 -3.35 4.37 -2.60
N ASN A 91 -2.07 4.52 -2.90
CA ASN A 91 -1.09 3.51 -2.56
C ASN A 91 0.28 4.16 -2.26
N SER A 92 0.89 3.74 -1.16
CA SER A 92 2.22 4.15 -0.70
C SER A 92 3.11 2.92 -0.48
N ASN A 93 3.08 1.97 -1.41
CA ASN A 93 3.73 0.66 -1.32
C ASN A 93 3.26 -0.18 -0.12
N HIS A 94 2.03 0.02 0.30
CA HIS A 94 1.37 -0.80 1.30
C HIS A 94 0.47 -1.86 0.64
N THR A 95 -0.18 -2.67 1.48
CA THR A 95 -1.10 -3.72 1.03
C THR A 95 -2.19 -3.20 0.09
N PRO A 96 -2.61 -3.96 -0.92
CA PRO A 96 -3.74 -3.60 -1.78
C PRO A 96 -5.09 -3.57 -1.03
N PHE A 97 -5.14 -4.11 0.18
CA PHE A 97 -6.34 -4.18 1.02
C PHE A 97 -6.64 -2.88 1.78
N LEU A 98 -5.90 -1.80 1.49
CA LEU A 98 -6.08 -0.47 2.07
C LEU A 98 -5.87 0.63 1.01
N SER A 99 -6.51 0.52 -0.13
CA SER A 99 -6.27 1.43 -1.27
C SER A 99 -7.40 2.41 -1.55
N THR A 100 -8.48 2.33 -0.80
CA THR A 100 -9.65 3.23 -0.82
C THR A 100 -10.40 3.16 0.51
N ALA A 101 -11.64 3.61 0.57
CA ALA A 101 -12.48 3.49 1.77
C ALA A 101 -12.65 2.04 2.23
N PRO A 102 -12.79 1.79 3.54
CA PRO A 102 -12.72 0.44 4.12
C PRO A 102 -13.63 -0.60 3.47
N ASN A 103 -14.85 -0.19 3.09
CA ASN A 103 -15.86 -1.12 2.54
C ASN A 103 -15.66 -1.45 1.06
N GLU A 104 -14.78 -0.75 0.35
CA GLU A 104 -14.57 -0.88 -1.09
C GLU A 104 -13.20 -1.48 -1.43
N ASN A 105 -12.40 -1.78 -0.43
CA ASN A 105 -11.12 -2.44 -0.61
C ASN A 105 -11.30 -3.91 -1.03
N PRO A 106 -10.37 -4.47 -1.83
CA PRO A 106 -10.26 -5.92 -1.98
C PRO A 106 -10.13 -6.59 -0.61
N LYS A 107 -10.74 -7.74 -0.43
CA LYS A 107 -10.71 -8.48 0.84
C LYS A 107 -9.67 -9.60 0.78
N PRO A 108 -8.78 -9.73 1.79
CA PRO A 108 -7.73 -10.76 1.79
C PRO A 108 -8.25 -12.18 1.56
N GLU A 109 -9.42 -12.51 2.11
CA GLU A 109 -10.06 -13.83 2.02
C GLU A 109 -10.46 -14.22 0.59
N ASN A 110 -10.53 -13.26 -0.33
CA ASN A 110 -10.87 -13.51 -1.74
C ASN A 110 -9.65 -13.94 -2.57
N TYR A 111 -8.46 -13.98 -1.99
CA TYR A 111 -7.22 -14.28 -2.69
C TYR A 111 -6.51 -15.47 -2.07
N PRO A 112 -5.99 -16.41 -2.88
CA PRO A 112 -5.27 -17.56 -2.37
C PRO A 112 -4.03 -17.13 -1.53
N ALA A 113 -3.78 -17.82 -0.43
CA ALA A 113 -2.58 -17.60 0.38
C ALA A 113 -1.27 -17.79 -0.43
N SER A 114 -1.31 -18.62 -1.47
CA SER A 114 -0.20 -18.84 -2.41
C SER A 114 0.20 -17.58 -3.20
N PHE A 115 -0.67 -16.57 -3.30
CA PHE A 115 -0.31 -15.26 -3.88
C PHE A 115 0.72 -14.54 -3.01
N GLY A 116 0.71 -14.78 -1.70
CA GLY A 116 1.65 -14.14 -0.77
C GLY A 116 1.51 -12.62 -0.75
N VAL A 117 0.27 -12.12 -0.92
CA VAL A 117 0.00 -10.67 -0.84
C VAL A 117 0.25 -10.22 0.59
N ASP A 118 1.16 -9.26 0.74
CA ASP A 118 1.50 -8.71 2.04
C ASP A 118 0.32 -7.91 2.62
N THR A 119 0.07 -8.08 3.91
CA THR A 119 -0.96 -7.35 4.66
C THR A 119 -0.40 -6.23 5.51
N ASN A 120 0.91 -5.99 5.45
CA ASN A 120 1.56 -4.96 6.24
C ASN A 120 1.09 -3.55 5.85
N LEU A 121 0.86 -2.74 6.87
CA LEU A 121 0.53 -1.33 6.74
C LEU A 121 1.79 -0.49 6.95
N THR A 122 2.09 0.36 5.99
CA THR A 122 3.17 1.34 6.15
C THR A 122 2.64 2.60 6.84
N ASN A 123 3.52 3.33 7.53
CA ASN A 123 3.16 4.64 8.08
C ASN A 123 2.56 5.56 7.00
N ARG A 124 3.16 5.60 5.80
CA ARG A 124 2.66 6.41 4.68
C ARG A 124 1.25 6.02 4.24
N GLY A 125 0.96 4.71 4.21
CA GLY A 125 -0.38 4.21 3.89
C GLY A 125 -1.41 4.61 4.94
N LEU A 126 -1.10 4.43 6.22
CA LEU A 126 -1.96 4.86 7.33
C LEU A 126 -2.19 6.38 7.30
N ARG A 127 -1.12 7.17 7.10
CA ARG A 127 -1.23 8.63 7.05
C ARG A 127 -2.05 9.10 5.85
N ALA A 128 -1.89 8.47 4.69
CA ALA A 128 -2.72 8.78 3.52
C ALA A 128 -4.21 8.51 3.79
N GLN A 129 -4.56 7.41 4.47
CA GLN A 129 -5.93 7.12 4.85
C GLN A 129 -6.48 8.15 5.87
N GLU A 130 -5.67 8.60 6.84
CA GLU A 130 -6.08 9.67 7.77
C GLU A 130 -6.44 10.97 7.03
N LEU A 131 -5.66 11.34 6.02
CA LEU A 131 -5.82 12.59 5.28
C LEU A 131 -6.94 12.49 4.22
N PHE A 132 -6.80 11.54 3.28
CA PHE A 132 -7.74 11.40 2.17
C PHE A 132 -9.07 10.75 2.60
N GLY A 133 -9.04 9.80 3.53
CA GLY A 133 -10.26 9.13 4.02
C GLY A 133 -11.06 9.96 5.02
N GLY A 134 -10.45 10.96 5.62
CA GLY A 134 -11.10 11.88 6.57
C GLY A 134 -11.72 13.12 5.94
N ASP A 135 -11.49 13.36 4.67
CA ASP A 135 -11.93 14.56 3.95
C ASP A 135 -12.91 14.20 2.83
N THR A 136 -14.05 14.84 2.80
CA THR A 136 -15.12 14.60 1.82
C THR A 136 -15.13 15.59 0.65
N SER A 137 -14.25 16.60 0.66
CA SER A 137 -14.23 17.68 -0.33
C SER A 137 -12.83 18.23 -0.54
N ILE A 138 -11.93 17.40 -1.09
CA ILE A 138 -10.51 17.72 -1.24
C ILE A 138 -10.29 18.76 -2.34
N THR A 139 -9.83 19.94 -1.97
CA THR A 139 -9.38 20.96 -2.91
C THR A 139 -8.00 20.61 -3.48
N ARG A 140 -7.59 21.32 -4.53
CA ARG A 140 -6.25 21.16 -5.11
C ARG A 140 -5.14 21.49 -4.10
N GLU A 141 -5.34 22.51 -3.30
CA GLU A 141 -4.39 22.97 -2.29
C GLU A 141 -4.25 21.94 -1.18
N GLU A 142 -5.34 21.38 -0.69
CA GLU A 142 -5.35 20.28 0.28
C GLU A 142 -4.71 19.02 -0.29
N PHE A 143 -5.01 18.65 -1.53
CA PHE A 143 -4.36 17.52 -2.18
C PHE A 143 -2.83 17.65 -2.19
N ILE A 144 -2.31 18.84 -2.51
CA ILE A 144 -0.86 19.11 -2.50
C ILE A 144 -0.32 19.03 -1.07
N ALA A 145 -1.03 19.61 -0.09
CA ALA A 145 -0.64 19.56 1.31
C ALA A 145 -0.60 18.13 1.84
N TYR A 146 -1.60 17.30 1.52
CA TYR A 146 -1.65 15.88 1.92
C TYR A 146 -0.54 15.06 1.28
N LYS A 147 -0.26 15.30 -0.01
CA LYS A 147 0.83 14.64 -0.72
C LYS A 147 2.20 14.96 -0.12
N MET A 148 2.38 16.18 0.40
CA MET A 148 3.64 16.68 0.95
C MET A 148 3.70 16.59 2.49
N ASP A 149 2.72 15.97 3.13
CA ASP A 149 2.70 15.80 4.58
C ASP A 149 3.81 14.86 5.04
N HIS A 150 4.54 15.25 6.07
CA HIS A 150 5.68 14.52 6.63
C HIS A 150 5.40 13.93 8.02
N ARG A 151 4.15 13.92 8.46
CA ARG A 151 3.79 13.41 9.78
C ARG A 151 3.66 11.90 9.81
N TYR A 152 3.90 11.35 10.97
CA TYR A 152 3.56 9.96 11.25
C TYR A 152 2.06 9.84 11.53
N ALA A 153 1.46 8.77 11.02
CA ALA A 153 0.08 8.42 11.33
C ALA A 153 -0.09 8.15 12.83
N LYS A 154 -1.22 8.55 13.39
CA LYS A 154 -1.50 8.37 14.83
C LYS A 154 -1.40 6.90 15.26
N ASP A 155 -1.86 5.98 14.40
CA ASP A 155 -1.83 4.54 14.64
C ASP A 155 -0.55 3.84 14.17
N SER A 156 0.46 4.60 13.74
CA SER A 156 1.74 4.02 13.32
C SER A 156 2.49 3.38 14.50
N ASN A 157 3.32 2.38 14.21
CA ASN A 157 4.14 1.73 15.23
C ASN A 157 5.09 2.71 15.93
N VAL A 158 5.57 3.74 15.22
CA VAL A 158 6.42 4.79 15.79
C VAL A 158 5.65 5.59 16.84
N MET A 159 4.42 6.02 16.55
CA MET A 159 3.61 6.79 17.51
C MET A 159 3.16 5.94 18.69
N LYS A 160 2.91 4.65 18.50
CA LYS A 160 2.67 3.70 19.60
C LYS A 160 3.89 3.58 20.50
N MET A 161 5.08 3.42 19.91
CA MET A 161 6.33 3.39 20.67
C MET A 161 6.57 4.69 21.46
N VAL A 162 6.30 5.85 20.85
CA VAL A 162 6.37 7.15 21.57
C VAL A 162 5.39 7.20 22.73
N ALA A 163 4.18 6.68 22.54
CA ALA A 163 3.19 6.60 23.62
C ALA A 163 3.66 5.69 24.77
N ASP A 164 4.28 4.56 24.48
CA ASP A 164 4.86 3.66 25.47
C ASP A 164 6.02 4.33 26.20
N LEU A 165 6.90 5.04 25.49
CA LEU A 165 8.03 5.78 26.10
C LEU A 165 7.56 6.87 27.06
N LYS A 166 6.39 7.48 26.85
CA LYS A 166 5.80 8.45 27.77
C LYS A 166 5.44 7.84 29.16
N GLN A 167 5.32 6.52 29.25
CA GLN A 167 5.02 5.82 30.49
C GLN A 167 6.29 5.37 31.25
N VAL A 168 7.46 5.55 30.66
CA VAL A 168 8.73 5.12 31.26
C VAL A 168 9.15 6.06 32.38
N ASP A 169 9.37 5.50 33.59
CA ASP A 169 9.95 6.21 34.71
C ASP A 169 11.49 6.13 34.63
N ALA A 170 12.12 7.27 34.55
CA ALA A 170 13.60 7.37 34.48
C ALA A 170 14.30 6.99 35.81
N LYS A 171 13.58 6.78 36.92
CA LYS A 171 14.09 6.34 38.24
C LYS A 171 15.34 7.10 38.70
N GLY A 172 15.42 8.39 38.40
CA GLY A 172 16.56 9.26 38.77
C GLY A 172 17.72 9.25 37.80
N ASP A 173 17.70 8.48 36.74
CA ASP A 173 18.67 8.54 35.64
C ASP A 173 18.45 9.82 34.83
N LYS A 174 19.43 10.76 34.91
CA LYS A 174 19.33 12.06 34.26
C LYS A 174 19.43 11.98 32.75
N ASP A 175 20.22 11.08 32.20
CA ASP A 175 20.44 10.92 30.77
C ASP A 175 19.21 10.31 30.13
N LEU A 176 18.65 9.27 30.76
CA LEU A 176 17.38 8.71 30.33
C LEU A 176 16.25 9.72 30.37
N LYS A 177 16.17 10.53 31.46
CA LYS A 177 15.17 11.59 31.55
C LYS A 177 15.30 12.61 30.42
N ALA A 178 16.51 13.05 30.10
CA ALA A 178 16.76 14.01 29.04
C ALA A 178 16.36 13.44 27.67
N ALA A 179 16.67 12.16 27.40
CA ALA A 179 16.26 11.47 26.18
C ALA A 179 14.72 11.34 26.07
N LEU A 180 14.05 10.94 27.14
CA LEU A 180 12.59 10.87 27.19
C LEU A 180 11.94 12.24 26.98
N ASP A 181 12.48 13.30 27.57
CA ASP A 181 11.97 14.67 27.42
C ASP A 181 12.04 15.15 25.96
N ILE A 182 13.04 14.73 25.18
CA ILE A 182 13.15 15.02 23.74
C ILE A 182 12.08 14.23 22.96
N VAL A 183 12.05 12.91 23.12
CA VAL A 183 11.16 12.03 22.36
C VAL A 183 9.69 12.34 22.64
N THR A 184 9.33 12.63 23.90
CA THR A 184 7.94 12.87 24.29
C THR A 184 7.41 14.24 23.87
N LYS A 185 8.31 15.21 23.57
CA LYS A 185 7.95 16.54 23.04
C LYS A 185 7.86 16.56 21.52
N TRP A 186 8.34 15.50 20.85
CA TRP A 186 8.28 15.43 19.40
C TRP A 186 6.83 15.49 18.90
N ASP A 187 6.58 16.30 17.90
CA ASP A 187 5.25 16.57 17.33
C ASP A 187 4.77 15.50 16.32
N GLY A 188 5.54 14.44 16.12
CA GLY A 188 5.25 13.38 15.15
C GLY A 188 5.53 13.75 13.69
N SER A 189 6.29 14.84 13.44
CA SER A 189 6.70 15.23 12.09
C SER A 189 8.13 14.78 11.78
N ALA A 190 8.41 14.43 10.54
CA ALA A 190 9.75 14.22 10.01
C ALA A 190 10.28 15.46 9.26
N ASP A 191 9.77 16.65 9.56
CA ASP A 191 10.26 17.91 9.03
C ASP A 191 11.59 18.27 9.71
N MET A 192 12.47 18.98 8.99
CA MET A 192 13.77 19.43 9.54
C MET A 192 13.64 20.41 10.72
N LYS A 193 12.45 20.98 10.93
CA LYS A 193 12.16 21.91 12.01
C LYS A 193 11.46 21.27 13.20
N SER A 194 11.21 19.99 13.11
CA SER A 194 10.53 19.20 14.15
C SER A 194 11.50 18.79 15.27
#